data_472f15d2f7cbc6345506e222ae068711
#
_entry.id   472f15d2f7cbc6345506e222ae068711
#
_cell.length_a   1.000
_cell.length_b   1.000
_cell.length_c   1.000
_cell.angle_alpha   90.00
_cell.angle_beta   90.00
_cell.angle_gamma   90.00
#
_symmetry.space_group_name_H-M   'P 1'
#
loop_
_entity.id
_entity.type
_entity.pdbx_description
1 polymer ?
#
loop_
_entity_poly.entity_id
_entity_poly.type
_entity_poly.pdbx_seq_one_letter_code
_entity_poly.pdbx_strand_id
1 'polypeptide(L)'
;PSKLKSLVFERPRNSNAGLDIHVAPETEHDYAMAVDVARGVGNDYSAFVVVDITTFPHKVVAKYRDNTIKPMLFPSVIYEVARNYNQAFILCEVNDVGDQVASILQYDLEYQNLLMCSMRGRAGQIVGQGFSGQKTQLGVKMSKTVKKVGSLNLKTMIEEDKLLFCDYDIISE
;
A
#
# COMPACT_ATOMS: atom_id res chain seq x y z
N PRO A 1 -12.83 7.88 -17.29
CA PRO A 1 -14.16 7.45 -16.84
C PRO A 1 -14.89 8.61 -16.16
N SER A 2 -16.21 8.68 -16.34
CA SER A 2 -17.03 9.81 -15.90
C SER A 2 -17.01 10.03 -14.38
N LYS A 3 -16.91 8.97 -13.59
CA LYS A 3 -16.88 9.05 -12.11
C LYS A 3 -15.62 9.72 -11.55
N LEU A 4 -14.46 9.55 -12.15
CA LEU A 4 -13.24 10.24 -11.71
C LEU A 4 -13.35 11.77 -11.85
N LYS A 5 -14.17 12.26 -12.79
CA LYS A 5 -14.38 13.69 -12.99
C LYS A 5 -15.29 14.35 -11.94
N SER A 6 -16.04 13.55 -11.18
CA SER A 6 -16.94 14.03 -10.11
C SER A 6 -16.30 13.98 -8.72
N LEU A 7 -15.05 13.53 -8.58
CA LEU A 7 -14.38 13.47 -7.30
C LEU A 7 -14.03 14.87 -6.80
N VAL A 8 -14.31 15.08 -5.52
CA VAL A 8 -13.93 16.30 -4.81
C VAL A 8 -12.56 16.09 -4.19
N PHE A 9 -11.60 16.92 -4.58
CA PHE A 9 -10.25 16.89 -4.00
C PHE A 9 -10.22 17.67 -2.70
N GLU A 10 -9.57 17.10 -1.70
CA GLU A 10 -9.37 17.73 -0.41
C GLU A 10 -7.86 17.86 -0.13
N ARG A 11 -7.48 18.94 0.52
CA ARG A 11 -6.11 19.07 1.02
C ARG A 11 -5.90 18.14 2.21
N PRO A 12 -4.70 17.54 2.36
CA PRO A 12 -4.40 16.73 3.55
C PRO A 12 -4.51 17.61 4.81
N ARG A 13 -4.96 17.02 5.90
CA ARG A 13 -5.01 17.68 7.21
C ARG A 13 -3.62 17.92 7.79
N ASN A 14 -2.69 17.02 7.46
CA ASN A 14 -1.29 17.13 7.84
C ASN A 14 -0.43 16.66 6.67
N SER A 15 0.62 17.41 6.36
CA SER A 15 1.59 17.08 5.31
C SER A 15 3.00 17.33 5.84
N ASN A 16 3.81 16.28 5.88
CA ASN A 16 5.19 16.37 6.36
C ASN A 16 6.09 15.34 5.66
N ALA A 17 7.21 15.79 5.11
CA ALA A 17 8.27 14.95 4.56
C ALA A 17 7.76 13.82 3.62
N GLY A 18 6.85 14.17 2.71
CA GLY A 18 6.26 13.22 1.76
C GLY A 18 5.04 12.44 2.26
N LEU A 19 4.72 12.52 3.56
CA LEU A 19 3.53 11.90 4.16
C LEU A 19 2.37 12.91 4.21
N ASP A 20 1.29 12.59 3.54
CA ASP A 20 0.03 13.33 3.56
C ASP A 20 -1.03 12.52 4.30
N ILE A 21 -1.62 13.10 5.35
CA ILE A 21 -2.68 12.50 6.15
C ILE A 21 -3.98 13.25 5.90
N HIS A 22 -4.96 12.56 5.31
CA HIS A 22 -6.31 13.08 5.09
C HIS A 22 -7.23 12.79 6.28
N VAL A 23 -7.12 11.58 6.85
CA VAL A 23 -7.88 11.16 8.03
C VAL A 23 -6.90 10.54 9.04
N ALA A 24 -6.93 11.02 10.27
CA ALA A 24 -6.15 10.42 11.35
C ALA A 24 -6.66 9.00 11.67
N PRO A 25 -5.80 8.12 12.21
CA PRO A 25 -6.23 6.79 12.62
C PRO A 25 -7.32 6.87 13.71
N GLU A 26 -8.33 6.01 13.59
CA GLU A 26 -9.43 5.88 14.54
C GLU A 26 -9.32 4.55 15.28
N THR A 27 -9.67 4.54 16.56
CA THR A 27 -9.65 3.33 17.38
C THR A 27 -10.62 2.28 16.81
N GLU A 28 -10.25 1.00 16.87
CA GLU A 28 -11.05 -0.14 16.37
C GLU A 28 -11.26 -0.16 14.85
N HIS A 29 -10.58 0.70 14.10
CA HIS A 29 -10.56 0.62 12.65
C HIS A 29 -9.45 -0.30 12.14
N ASP A 30 -9.74 -1.03 11.06
CA ASP A 30 -8.80 -1.87 10.34
C ASP A 30 -8.26 -1.13 9.12
N TYR A 31 -6.95 -1.21 8.91
CA TYR A 31 -6.27 -0.53 7.82
C TYR A 31 -5.44 -1.49 6.98
N ALA A 32 -5.37 -1.22 5.69
CA ALA A 32 -4.43 -1.86 4.78
C ALA A 32 -3.49 -0.82 4.18
N MET A 33 -2.23 -1.20 3.97
CA MET A 33 -1.20 -0.37 3.35
C MET A 33 -0.64 -1.09 2.13
N ALA A 34 -0.71 -0.48 0.97
CA ALA A 34 -0.06 -0.95 -0.25
C ALA A 34 1.22 -0.16 -0.49
N VAL A 35 2.34 -0.87 -0.67
CA VAL A 35 3.69 -0.29 -0.76
C VAL A 35 4.33 -0.62 -2.10
N ASP A 36 4.82 0.40 -2.78
CA ASP A 36 5.66 0.33 -3.98
C ASP A 36 7.03 0.94 -3.69
N VAL A 37 8.11 0.27 -4.10
CA VAL A 37 9.48 0.61 -3.71
C VAL A 37 10.33 0.99 -4.91
N ALA A 38 10.90 2.19 -4.88
CA ALA A 38 11.90 2.66 -5.85
C ALA A 38 13.31 2.70 -5.25
N ARG A 39 14.30 2.91 -6.13
CA ARG A 39 15.74 2.91 -5.74
C ARG A 39 16.20 4.18 -5.00
N GLY A 40 15.37 5.22 -4.94
CA GLY A 40 15.70 6.48 -4.29
C GLY A 40 16.82 7.25 -4.99
N VAL A 41 16.79 7.27 -6.32
CA VAL A 41 17.80 7.95 -7.18
C VAL A 41 17.21 9.18 -7.90
N GLY A 42 16.00 9.60 -7.51
CA GLY A 42 15.36 10.80 -8.03
C GLY A 42 14.46 10.58 -9.26
N ASN A 43 14.40 9.38 -9.83
CA ASN A 43 13.57 9.07 -11.00
C ASN A 43 12.18 8.60 -10.57
N ASP A 44 12.11 7.41 -9.99
CA ASP A 44 10.87 6.80 -9.53
C ASP A 44 10.63 7.05 -8.04
N TYR A 45 9.39 7.04 -7.62
CA TYR A 45 9.00 7.28 -6.23
C TYR A 45 8.83 5.97 -5.47
N SER A 46 9.41 5.93 -4.25
CA SER A 46 8.92 5.02 -3.22
C SER A 46 7.63 5.61 -2.65
N ALA A 47 6.57 4.81 -2.62
CA ALA A 47 5.26 5.28 -2.23
C ALA A 47 4.49 4.23 -1.44
N PHE A 48 3.54 4.68 -0.63
CA PHE A 48 2.46 3.85 -0.12
C PHE A 48 1.16 4.63 0.02
N VAL A 49 0.06 3.90 0.04
CA VAL A 49 -1.25 4.41 0.41
C VAL A 49 -1.78 3.62 1.60
N VAL A 50 -2.45 4.29 2.53
CA VAL A 50 -3.18 3.68 3.64
C VAL A 50 -4.67 3.77 3.36
N VAL A 51 -5.34 2.65 3.47
CA VAL A 51 -6.77 2.50 3.20
C VAL A 51 -7.47 2.02 4.47
N ASP A 52 -8.48 2.74 4.91
CA ASP A 52 -9.42 2.25 5.91
C ASP A 52 -10.32 1.20 5.26
N ILE A 53 -10.27 -0.03 5.78
CA ILE A 53 -10.99 -1.18 5.27
C ILE A 53 -12.08 -1.68 6.22
N THR A 54 -12.36 -0.94 7.27
CA THR A 54 -13.34 -1.30 8.31
C THR A 54 -14.73 -1.49 7.76
N THR A 55 -15.15 -0.58 6.89
CA THR A 55 -16.49 -0.60 6.27
C THR A 55 -16.42 -0.24 4.79
N PHE A 56 -17.47 -0.52 4.04
CA PHE A 56 -17.68 0.04 2.70
C PHE A 56 -18.39 1.39 2.74
N PRO A 57 -18.01 2.33 1.88
CA PRO A 57 -16.87 2.29 0.97
C PRO A 57 -15.54 2.37 1.71
N HIS A 58 -14.54 1.59 1.26
CA HIS A 58 -13.18 1.75 1.74
C HIS A 58 -12.66 3.15 1.41
N LYS A 59 -11.83 3.72 2.27
CA LYS A 59 -11.36 5.11 2.11
C LYS A 59 -9.84 5.20 2.17
N VAL A 60 -9.22 5.83 1.18
CA VAL A 60 -7.82 6.22 1.26
C VAL A 60 -7.68 7.35 2.29
N VAL A 61 -6.90 7.11 3.35
CA VAL A 61 -6.78 8.00 4.51
C VAL A 61 -5.42 8.68 4.62
N ALA A 62 -4.38 8.07 4.03
CA ALA A 62 -3.05 8.67 3.97
C ALA A 62 -2.29 8.16 2.74
N LYS A 63 -1.29 8.94 2.30
CA LYS A 63 -0.31 8.53 1.31
C LYS A 63 1.08 9.02 1.69
N TYR A 64 2.09 8.32 1.20
CA TYR A 64 3.48 8.73 1.25
C TYR A 64 4.09 8.68 -0.15
N ARG A 65 5.00 9.63 -0.45
CA ARG A 65 5.69 9.68 -1.73
C ARG A 65 7.04 10.38 -1.58
N ASP A 66 8.13 9.71 -1.94
CA ASP A 66 9.49 10.27 -1.94
C ASP A 66 10.34 9.57 -2.99
N ASN A 67 11.02 10.31 -3.86
CA ASN A 67 11.90 9.76 -4.90
C ASN A 67 13.38 9.76 -4.50
N THR A 68 13.71 10.19 -3.29
CA THR A 68 15.08 10.28 -2.76
C THR A 68 15.35 9.33 -1.60
N ILE A 69 14.29 8.84 -0.94
CA ILE A 69 14.42 7.92 0.18
C ILE A 69 15.12 6.63 -0.26
N LYS A 70 16.15 6.24 0.48
CA LYS A 70 16.88 5.00 0.18
C LYS A 70 16.08 3.78 0.63
N PRO A 71 16.12 2.65 -0.11
CA PRO A 71 15.40 1.42 0.26
C PRO A 71 15.68 0.92 1.68
N MET A 72 16.87 1.16 2.22
CA MET A 72 17.24 0.79 3.59
C MET A 72 16.54 1.63 4.68
N LEU A 73 16.12 2.85 4.36
CA LEU A 73 15.46 3.76 5.31
C LEU A 73 13.93 3.69 5.21
N PHE A 74 13.42 3.30 4.05
CA PHE A 74 11.99 3.26 3.79
C PHE A 74 11.22 2.31 4.73
N PRO A 75 11.73 1.13 5.12
CA PRO A 75 11.04 0.25 6.07
C PRO A 75 10.69 0.92 7.40
N SER A 76 11.55 1.81 7.91
CA SER A 76 11.26 2.53 9.17
C SER A 76 10.06 3.46 9.02
N VAL A 77 9.94 4.17 7.89
CA VAL A 77 8.78 5.04 7.60
C VAL A 77 7.49 4.22 7.49
N ILE A 78 7.55 3.11 6.73
CA ILE A 78 6.43 2.18 6.59
C ILE A 78 5.98 1.66 7.95
N TYR A 79 6.93 1.19 8.76
CA TYR A 79 6.69 0.61 10.08
C TYR A 79 6.01 1.61 11.03
N GLU A 80 6.52 2.84 11.13
CA GLU A 80 5.95 3.87 11.99
C GLU A 80 4.51 4.23 11.59
N VAL A 81 4.28 4.45 10.29
CA VAL A 81 2.93 4.79 9.81
C VAL A 81 1.97 3.63 9.99
N ALA A 82 2.38 2.40 9.63
CA ALA A 82 1.53 1.23 9.78
C ALA A 82 1.16 0.94 11.24
N ARG A 83 2.09 1.14 12.18
CA ARG A 83 1.81 1.04 13.63
C ARG A 83 0.81 2.08 14.09
N ASN A 84 0.95 3.32 13.63
CA ASN A 84 0.03 4.40 13.98
C ASN A 84 -1.39 4.13 13.45
N TYR A 85 -1.51 3.47 12.30
CA TYR A 85 -2.78 3.00 11.74
C TYR A 85 -3.13 1.59 12.24
N ASN A 86 -3.14 1.39 13.56
CA ASN A 86 -3.60 0.17 14.26
C ASN A 86 -2.94 -1.13 13.76
N GLN A 87 -1.63 -1.12 13.50
CA GLN A 87 -0.92 -2.27 12.93
C GLN A 87 -1.48 -2.67 11.54
N ALA A 88 -1.60 -1.73 10.64
CA ALA A 88 -2.16 -1.93 9.30
C ALA A 88 -1.60 -3.17 8.59
N PHE A 89 -2.42 -3.87 7.83
CA PHE A 89 -1.98 -4.98 6.97
C PHE A 89 -1.13 -4.43 5.83
N ILE A 90 0.13 -4.83 5.71
CA ILE A 90 1.04 -4.34 4.67
C ILE A 90 1.10 -5.32 3.51
N LEU A 91 0.80 -4.84 2.30
CA LEU A 91 1.10 -5.52 1.04
C LEU A 91 2.24 -4.78 0.34
N CYS A 92 3.42 -5.39 0.30
CA CYS A 92 4.59 -4.82 -0.36
C CYS A 92 4.75 -5.40 -1.77
N GLU A 93 5.00 -4.54 -2.77
CA GLU A 93 5.48 -4.99 -4.07
C GLU A 93 6.95 -5.42 -3.95
N VAL A 94 7.24 -6.68 -4.31
CA VAL A 94 8.56 -7.30 -4.14
C VAL A 94 9.33 -7.44 -5.46
N ASN A 95 9.09 -6.54 -6.40
CA ASN A 95 9.92 -6.41 -7.58
C ASN A 95 11.18 -5.62 -7.25
N ASP A 96 12.31 -5.96 -7.90
CA ASP A 96 13.62 -5.28 -7.76
C ASP A 96 14.04 -5.14 -6.28
N VAL A 97 14.05 -3.91 -5.75
CA VAL A 97 14.48 -3.60 -4.37
C VAL A 97 13.40 -3.80 -3.30
N GLY A 98 12.16 -4.05 -3.71
CA GLY A 98 11.03 -4.25 -2.78
C GLY A 98 11.17 -5.49 -1.92
N ASP A 99 11.85 -6.54 -2.41
CA ASP A 99 12.15 -7.74 -1.63
C ASP A 99 13.03 -7.44 -0.41
N GLN A 100 13.99 -6.53 -0.55
CA GLN A 100 14.83 -6.07 0.57
C GLN A 100 14.00 -5.33 1.62
N VAL A 101 13.10 -4.43 1.20
CA VAL A 101 12.22 -3.69 2.10
C VAL A 101 11.28 -4.63 2.86
N ALA A 102 10.67 -5.58 2.16
CA ALA A 102 9.81 -6.59 2.79
C ALA A 102 10.58 -7.48 3.79
N SER A 103 11.82 -7.85 3.45
CA SER A 103 12.68 -8.63 4.35
C SER A 103 13.05 -7.88 5.63
N ILE A 104 13.39 -6.59 5.53
CA ILE A 104 13.67 -5.75 6.71
C ILE A 104 12.42 -5.62 7.58
N LEU A 105 11.24 -5.38 6.99
CA LEU A 105 9.97 -5.32 7.74
C LEU A 105 9.71 -6.63 8.50
N GLN A 106 9.93 -7.78 7.85
CA GLN A 106 9.64 -9.09 8.45
C GLN A 106 10.67 -9.52 9.50
N TYR A 107 11.96 -9.41 9.18
CA TYR A 107 13.01 -10.06 9.97
C TYR A 107 13.72 -9.10 10.94
N ASP A 108 13.92 -7.84 10.56
CA ASP A 108 14.63 -6.87 11.40
C ASP A 108 13.65 -6.09 12.29
N LEU A 109 12.49 -5.70 11.76
CA LEU A 109 11.45 -4.96 12.47
C LEU A 109 10.34 -5.86 13.05
N GLU A 110 10.35 -7.16 12.71
CA GLU A 110 9.40 -8.18 13.20
C GLU A 110 7.93 -7.77 13.04
N TYR A 111 7.60 -7.11 11.91
CA TYR A 111 6.25 -6.63 11.66
C TYR A 111 5.28 -7.77 11.39
N GLN A 112 4.26 -7.92 12.25
CA GLN A 112 3.39 -9.10 12.29
C GLN A 112 2.38 -9.17 11.13
N ASN A 113 1.91 -8.02 10.66
CA ASN A 113 0.83 -7.93 9.66
C ASN A 113 1.35 -7.71 8.22
N LEU A 114 2.53 -8.25 7.90
CA LEU A 114 3.03 -8.28 6.53
C LEU A 114 2.36 -9.43 5.76
N LEU A 115 1.69 -9.10 4.66
CA LEU A 115 0.91 -10.04 3.87
C LEU A 115 1.81 -10.91 2.98
N MET A 116 1.48 -12.20 2.94
CA MET A 116 2.15 -13.22 2.14
C MET A 116 1.31 -13.56 0.92
N CYS A 117 1.95 -13.65 -0.25
CA CYS A 117 1.27 -13.99 -1.49
C CYS A 117 1.74 -15.33 -2.06
N SER A 118 0.86 -16.02 -2.79
CA SER A 118 1.18 -17.27 -3.48
C SER A 118 2.16 -17.02 -4.64
N MET A 119 3.19 -17.86 -4.73
CA MET A 119 4.14 -17.86 -5.85
C MET A 119 3.63 -18.66 -7.05
N ARG A 120 2.72 -19.61 -6.86
CA ARG A 120 2.21 -20.54 -7.87
C ARG A 120 0.69 -20.63 -7.82
N GLY A 121 0.10 -21.09 -8.92
CA GLY A 121 -1.34 -21.19 -9.05
C GLY A 121 -1.97 -19.82 -9.32
N ARG A 122 -2.78 -19.33 -8.39
CA ARG A 122 -3.38 -17.99 -8.47
C ARG A 122 -2.35 -16.96 -7.99
N ALA A 123 -1.42 -16.59 -8.86
CA ALA A 123 -0.36 -15.62 -8.55
C ALA A 123 -0.95 -14.30 -8.01
N GLY A 124 -0.36 -13.79 -6.94
CA GLY A 124 -0.81 -12.57 -6.26
C GLY A 124 -1.97 -12.80 -5.26
N GLN A 125 -2.45 -14.03 -5.08
CA GLN A 125 -3.44 -14.31 -4.05
C GLN A 125 -2.77 -14.22 -2.67
N ILE A 126 -3.37 -13.43 -1.77
CA ILE A 126 -2.98 -13.38 -0.35
C ILE A 126 -3.34 -14.72 0.29
N VAL A 127 -2.38 -15.35 0.95
CA VAL A 127 -2.53 -16.66 1.59
C VAL A 127 -2.33 -16.64 3.11
N GLY A 128 -1.92 -15.51 3.66
CA GLY A 128 -1.74 -15.35 5.10
C GLY A 128 -0.82 -14.20 5.46
N GLN A 129 -0.45 -14.17 6.72
CA GLN A 129 0.52 -13.23 7.30
C GLN A 129 1.50 -14.02 8.20
N GLY A 130 2.70 -13.46 8.39
CA GLY A 130 3.74 -14.11 9.20
C GLY A 130 4.51 -15.19 8.45
N PHE A 131 5.06 -16.15 9.19
CA PHE A 131 5.87 -17.25 8.64
C PHE A 131 4.98 -18.28 7.95
N SER A 132 5.17 -18.47 6.65
CA SER A 132 4.44 -19.44 5.85
C SER A 132 5.38 -20.38 5.07
N GLY A 133 4.84 -21.53 4.64
CA GLY A 133 5.60 -22.61 4.02
C GLY A 133 6.12 -22.32 2.60
N GLN A 134 6.78 -23.32 2.01
CA GLN A 134 7.65 -23.28 0.81
C GLN A 134 7.06 -22.67 -0.51
N LYS A 135 5.80 -22.24 -0.55
CA LYS A 135 5.15 -21.74 -1.78
C LYS A 135 4.66 -20.29 -1.70
N THR A 136 5.08 -19.58 -0.69
CA THR A 136 4.69 -18.20 -0.44
C THR A 136 5.90 -17.27 -0.43
N GLN A 137 5.67 -16.00 -0.71
CA GLN A 137 6.67 -14.94 -0.63
C GLN A 137 6.11 -13.75 0.17
N LEU A 138 6.99 -12.99 0.77
CA LEU A 138 6.65 -11.72 1.40
C LEU A 138 6.16 -10.75 0.32
N GLY A 139 4.92 -10.27 0.48
CA GLY A 139 4.35 -9.33 -0.48
C GLY A 139 3.97 -9.94 -1.83
N VAL A 140 3.78 -9.10 -2.83
CA VAL A 140 3.29 -9.46 -4.16
C VAL A 140 4.31 -9.18 -5.25
N LYS A 141 4.56 -10.16 -6.11
CA LYS A 141 5.30 -9.94 -7.35
C LYS A 141 4.35 -9.48 -8.45
N MET A 142 4.54 -8.24 -8.92
CA MET A 142 3.70 -7.64 -9.95
C MET A 142 3.99 -8.24 -11.33
N SER A 143 3.24 -9.27 -11.70
CA SER A 143 3.23 -9.84 -13.05
C SER A 143 2.19 -9.15 -13.93
N LYS A 144 2.26 -9.35 -15.25
CA LYS A 144 1.23 -8.85 -16.19
C LYS A 144 -0.19 -9.29 -15.79
N THR A 145 -0.33 -10.55 -15.33
CA THR A 145 -1.61 -11.09 -14.88
C THR A 145 -2.09 -10.43 -13.59
N VAL A 146 -1.22 -10.31 -12.58
CA VAL A 146 -1.54 -9.65 -11.31
C VAL A 146 -1.94 -8.20 -11.55
N LYS A 147 -1.17 -7.46 -12.36
CA LYS A 147 -1.48 -6.07 -12.74
C LYS A 147 -2.84 -5.96 -13.43
N LYS A 148 -3.13 -6.84 -14.39
CA LYS A 148 -4.43 -6.83 -15.11
C LYS A 148 -5.60 -7.09 -14.15
N VAL A 149 -5.51 -8.11 -13.30
CA VAL A 149 -6.58 -8.44 -12.35
C VAL A 149 -6.76 -7.34 -11.33
N GLY A 150 -5.67 -6.81 -10.76
CA GLY A 150 -5.71 -5.70 -9.82
C GLY A 150 -6.34 -4.44 -10.41
N SER A 151 -5.96 -4.07 -11.64
CA SER A 151 -6.53 -2.90 -12.33
C SER A 151 -8.03 -3.07 -12.63
N LEU A 152 -8.47 -4.28 -13.00
CA LEU A 152 -9.90 -4.56 -13.22
C LEU A 152 -10.69 -4.47 -11.90
N ASN A 153 -10.17 -5.05 -10.82
CA ASN A 153 -10.82 -4.96 -9.51
C ASN A 153 -10.90 -3.52 -9.01
N LEU A 154 -9.80 -2.76 -9.12
CA LEU A 154 -9.78 -1.34 -8.76
C LEU A 154 -10.82 -0.54 -9.55
N LYS A 155 -10.90 -0.77 -10.86
CA LYS A 155 -11.91 -0.13 -11.72
C LYS A 155 -13.32 -0.45 -11.23
N THR A 156 -13.63 -1.72 -10.94
CA THR A 156 -14.93 -2.15 -10.42
C THR A 156 -15.25 -1.48 -9.09
N MET A 157 -14.30 -1.44 -8.15
CA MET A 157 -14.50 -0.77 -6.85
C MET A 157 -14.81 0.72 -7.00
N ILE A 158 -14.17 1.41 -7.94
CA ILE A 158 -14.44 2.83 -8.23
C ILE A 158 -15.82 2.99 -8.88
N GLU A 159 -16.17 2.13 -9.85
CA GLU A 159 -17.47 2.21 -10.55
C GLU A 159 -18.67 1.89 -9.65
N GLU A 160 -18.46 1.04 -8.64
CA GLU A 160 -19.48 0.63 -7.66
C GLU A 160 -19.48 1.50 -6.39
N ASP A 161 -18.71 2.59 -6.35
CA ASP A 161 -18.56 3.48 -5.20
C ASP A 161 -18.10 2.74 -3.92
N LYS A 162 -17.27 1.70 -4.08
CA LYS A 162 -16.72 0.90 -2.98
C LYS A 162 -15.36 1.39 -2.49
N LEU A 163 -14.73 2.32 -3.21
CA LEU A 163 -13.47 2.95 -2.83
C LEU A 163 -13.57 4.46 -3.00
N LEU A 164 -13.28 5.19 -1.93
CA LEU A 164 -13.23 6.64 -1.89
C LEU A 164 -11.78 7.12 -1.75
N PHE A 165 -11.43 8.13 -2.52
CA PHE A 165 -10.18 8.85 -2.39
C PHE A 165 -10.40 10.32 -2.77
N CYS A 166 -9.75 11.21 -2.04
CA CYS A 166 -9.86 12.66 -2.22
C CYS A 166 -8.52 13.31 -2.61
N ASP A 167 -7.47 12.51 -2.76
CA ASP A 167 -6.13 13.00 -3.08
C ASP A 167 -5.94 13.17 -4.59
N TYR A 168 -5.48 14.36 -5.00
CA TYR A 168 -5.30 14.72 -6.41
C TYR A 168 -4.21 13.89 -7.07
N ASP A 169 -3.06 13.68 -6.39
CA ASP A 169 -1.91 13.01 -7.00
C ASP A 169 -2.20 11.54 -7.32
N ILE A 170 -2.97 10.87 -6.44
CA ILE A 170 -3.39 9.46 -6.68
C ILE A 170 -4.20 9.30 -7.96
N ILE A 171 -4.92 10.35 -8.37
CA ILE A 171 -5.80 10.29 -9.55
C ILE A 171 -5.08 10.76 -10.80
N SER A 172 -4.13 11.68 -10.66
CA SER A 172 -3.46 12.32 -11.79
C SER A 172 -2.32 11.49 -12.39
N GLU A 173 -1.83 10.49 -11.67
CA GLU A 173 -0.85 9.50 -12.13
C GLU A 173 -1.52 8.27 -12.72
#